data_d6c044f68c65d1896f2aaf006a8233bd
#
_entry.id   d6c044f68c65d1896f2aaf006a8233bd
#
_cell.length_a   1.000
_cell.length_b   1.000
_cell.length_c   1.000
_cell.angle_alpha   90.00
_cell.angle_beta   90.00
_cell.angle_gamma   90.00
#
_symmetry.space_group_name_H-M   'P 1'
#
loop_
_entity.id
_entity.type
_entity.pdbx_description
1 polymer ?
#
loop_
_entity_poly.entity_id
_entity_poly.type
_entity_poly.pdbx_seq_one_letter_code
_entity_poly.pdbx_strand_id
1 'polypeptide(L)'
;RNGADVAKAIALGADAVAIGHSAMMALNCNKDIPEANYEKEMGVEAGFCYHCHTGRCPVGVATQDPELRKRLDPDKAAERVYNFLHCLAIECQMFARACGKTNVHSLEPEDLAALTMEASALAQVPLAGSQHTVGRPDMNRY
;
A
#
# COMPACT_ATOMS: atom_id res chain seq x y z
N ARG A 1 1.42 -0.53 2.09
CA ARG A 1 0.58 0.13 3.12
C ARG A 1 0.82 1.65 3.14
N ASN A 2 2.02 2.09 2.82
CA ASN A 2 2.43 3.50 2.80
C ASN A 2 3.37 3.76 1.61
N GLY A 3 3.83 4.99 1.44
CA GLY A 3 4.72 5.36 0.34
C GLY A 3 6.08 4.68 0.37
N ALA A 4 6.56 4.25 1.55
CA ALA A 4 7.80 3.48 1.64
C ALA A 4 7.69 2.10 0.97
N ASP A 5 6.52 1.45 1.08
CA ASP A 5 6.30 0.16 0.41
C ASP A 5 6.24 0.32 -1.11
N VAL A 6 5.66 1.43 -1.59
CA VAL A 6 5.64 1.77 -3.02
C VAL A 6 7.05 2.09 -3.52
N ALA A 7 7.79 2.93 -2.80
CA ALA A 7 9.17 3.29 -3.15
C ALA A 7 10.09 2.05 -3.22
N LYS A 8 9.98 1.12 -2.26
CA LYS A 8 10.72 -0.15 -2.27
C LYS A 8 10.38 -1.01 -3.48
N ALA A 9 9.10 -1.12 -3.83
CA ALA A 9 8.68 -1.89 -5.00
C ALA A 9 9.25 -1.30 -6.30
N ILE A 10 9.23 0.02 -6.45
CA ILE A 10 9.81 0.71 -7.60
C ILE A 10 11.32 0.51 -7.62
N ALA A 11 12.02 0.68 -6.50
CA ALA A 11 13.46 0.44 -6.41
C ALA A 11 13.86 -1.00 -6.75
N LEU A 12 12.98 -1.97 -6.55
CA LEU A 12 13.15 -3.37 -6.96
C LEU A 12 12.75 -3.65 -8.41
N GLY A 13 12.40 -2.62 -9.19
CA GLY A 13 12.14 -2.71 -10.62
C GLY A 13 10.67 -2.73 -11.03
N ALA A 14 9.73 -2.39 -10.14
CA ALA A 14 8.33 -2.25 -10.52
C ALA A 14 8.08 -0.91 -11.24
N ASP A 15 7.37 -0.95 -12.37
CA ASP A 15 6.90 0.25 -13.07
C ASP A 15 5.67 0.86 -12.41
N ALA A 16 4.85 0.03 -11.77
CA ALA A 16 3.63 0.44 -11.07
C ALA A 16 3.33 -0.51 -9.90
N VAL A 17 2.58 -0.02 -8.92
CA VAL A 17 2.24 -0.78 -7.71
C VAL A 17 0.73 -0.85 -7.54
N ALA A 18 0.19 -2.07 -7.51
CA ALA A 18 -1.21 -2.29 -7.16
C ALA A 18 -1.42 -2.15 -5.66
N ILE A 19 -2.26 -1.23 -5.24
CA ILE A 19 -2.55 -0.95 -3.81
C ILE A 19 -3.82 -1.65 -3.30
N GLY A 20 -4.64 -2.21 -4.21
CA GLY A 20 -5.77 -3.08 -3.90
C GLY A 20 -6.67 -2.55 -2.78
N HIS A 21 -6.73 -3.29 -1.70
CA HIS A 21 -7.62 -3.04 -0.56
C HIS A 21 -7.40 -1.69 0.13
N SER A 22 -6.21 -1.12 0.06
CA SER A 22 -5.90 0.18 0.68
C SER A 22 -6.76 1.31 0.10
N ALA A 23 -6.98 1.32 -1.22
CA ALA A 23 -7.87 2.28 -1.85
C ALA A 23 -9.34 2.08 -1.43
N MET A 24 -9.76 0.82 -1.27
CA MET A 24 -11.11 0.49 -0.79
C MET A 24 -11.32 0.96 0.66
N MET A 25 -10.31 0.84 1.51
CA MET A 25 -10.38 1.36 2.89
C MET A 25 -10.47 2.89 2.91
N ALA A 26 -9.80 3.58 2.00
CA ALA A 26 -9.96 5.02 1.82
C ALA A 26 -11.38 5.41 1.40
N LEU A 27 -12.11 4.55 0.70
CA LEU A 27 -13.53 4.70 0.37
C LEU A 27 -14.49 4.42 1.55
N ASN A 28 -14.01 4.17 2.75
CA ASN A 28 -14.78 3.73 3.93
C ASN A 28 -15.03 2.22 4.04
N CYS A 29 -14.43 1.38 3.22
CA CYS A 29 -14.52 -0.06 3.42
C CYS A 29 -14.09 -0.44 4.85
N ASN A 30 -14.84 -1.28 5.49
CA ASN A 30 -14.62 -1.74 6.87
C ASN A 30 -14.62 -0.63 7.96
N LYS A 31 -15.06 0.58 7.64
CA LYS A 31 -15.22 1.61 8.64
C LYS A 31 -16.51 1.38 9.45
N ASP A 32 -16.40 1.50 10.76
CA ASP A 32 -17.57 1.55 11.63
C ASP A 32 -18.31 2.88 11.40
N ILE A 33 -19.56 2.76 10.93
CA ILE A 33 -20.47 3.89 10.74
C ILE A 33 -21.79 3.55 11.44
N PRO A 34 -22.55 4.53 11.94
CA PRO A 34 -23.77 4.28 12.73
C PRO A 34 -24.81 3.41 12.01
N GLU A 35 -24.88 3.52 10.68
CA GLU A 35 -25.82 2.79 9.83
C GLU A 35 -25.37 1.36 9.51
N ALA A 36 -24.09 1.03 9.70
CA ALA A 36 -23.52 -0.27 9.38
C ALA A 36 -23.36 -1.11 10.64
N ASN A 37 -24.41 -1.88 10.97
CA ASN A 37 -24.33 -2.84 12.06
C ASN A 37 -23.71 -4.14 11.56
N TYR A 38 -22.38 -4.21 11.58
CA TYR A 38 -21.62 -5.36 11.06
C TYR A 38 -21.95 -6.66 11.79
N GLU A 39 -22.06 -6.64 13.11
CA GLU A 39 -22.34 -7.85 13.89
C GLU A 39 -23.73 -8.43 13.56
N LYS A 40 -24.75 -7.58 13.50
CA LYS A 40 -26.12 -8.00 13.19
C LYS A 40 -26.32 -8.36 11.74
N GLU A 41 -25.77 -7.57 10.80
CA GLU A 41 -26.00 -7.74 9.37
C GLU A 41 -25.06 -8.76 8.73
N MET A 42 -23.83 -8.86 9.22
CA MET A 42 -22.77 -9.63 8.60
C MET A 42 -22.13 -10.69 9.51
N GLY A 43 -22.43 -10.69 10.80
CA GLY A 43 -21.88 -11.64 11.77
C GLY A 43 -20.39 -11.44 12.08
N VAL A 44 -19.87 -10.23 11.81
CA VAL A 44 -18.46 -9.89 12.02
C VAL A 44 -18.35 -8.47 12.56
N GLU A 45 -17.26 -8.16 13.26
CA GLU A 45 -16.97 -6.80 13.71
C GLU A 45 -16.53 -5.89 12.56
N ALA A 46 -16.66 -4.58 12.74
CA ALA A 46 -16.09 -3.59 11.85
C ALA A 46 -14.57 -3.80 11.74
N GLY A 47 -14.03 -3.70 10.52
CA GLY A 47 -12.62 -4.01 10.25
C GLY A 47 -12.35 -5.44 9.77
N PHE A 48 -13.25 -6.38 10.03
CA PHE A 48 -13.10 -7.81 9.67
C PHE A 48 -14.07 -8.28 8.57
N CYS A 49 -14.79 -7.36 7.93
CA CYS A 49 -15.75 -7.71 6.90
C CYS A 49 -15.05 -8.22 5.62
N TYR A 50 -15.58 -9.30 5.04
CA TYR A 50 -15.12 -9.94 3.81
C TYR A 50 -16.26 -10.25 2.82
N HIS A 51 -17.41 -9.59 2.94
CA HIS A 51 -18.65 -9.89 2.24
C HIS A 51 -18.85 -9.11 0.92
N CYS A 52 -17.79 -8.61 0.28
CA CYS A 52 -17.89 -7.83 -0.98
C CYS A 52 -18.60 -8.60 -2.09
N HIS A 53 -18.44 -9.94 -2.14
CA HIS A 53 -19.01 -10.82 -3.14
C HIS A 53 -20.52 -11.07 -2.96
N THR A 54 -21.09 -10.72 -1.81
CA THR A 54 -22.51 -10.97 -1.51
C THR A 54 -23.46 -9.89 -2.00
N GLY A 55 -22.94 -8.73 -2.43
CA GLY A 55 -23.73 -7.55 -2.75
C GLY A 55 -24.35 -6.82 -1.55
N ARG A 56 -24.07 -7.29 -0.33
CA ARG A 56 -24.62 -6.76 0.94
C ARG A 56 -23.63 -5.89 1.70
N CYS A 57 -22.83 -5.10 0.98
CA CYS A 57 -21.81 -4.26 1.61
C CYS A 57 -22.44 -3.26 2.60
N PRO A 58 -22.15 -3.34 3.91
CA PRO A 58 -22.82 -2.54 4.93
C PRO A 58 -22.47 -1.04 4.87
N VAL A 59 -21.39 -0.67 4.18
CA VAL A 59 -20.96 0.73 4.00
C VAL A 59 -21.25 1.28 2.59
N GLY A 60 -21.94 0.52 1.75
CA GLY A 60 -22.41 1.00 0.44
C GLY A 60 -21.36 0.99 -0.68
N VAL A 61 -20.15 0.44 -0.47
CA VAL A 61 -19.06 0.46 -1.46
C VAL A 61 -19.25 -0.63 -2.53
N ALA A 62 -19.45 -1.88 -2.11
CA ALA A 62 -19.54 -3.04 -3.01
C ALA A 62 -20.96 -3.62 -3.02
N THR A 63 -21.95 -2.82 -3.45
CA THR A 63 -23.34 -3.21 -3.54
C THR A 63 -24.07 -2.45 -4.64
N GLN A 64 -25.15 -3.03 -5.16
CA GLN A 64 -26.10 -2.37 -6.05
C GLN A 64 -27.45 -2.09 -5.36
N ASP A 65 -27.59 -2.50 -4.09
CA ASP A 65 -28.79 -2.21 -3.28
C ASP A 65 -28.94 -0.70 -3.10
N PRO A 66 -30.11 -0.11 -3.49
CA PRO A 66 -30.31 1.34 -3.43
C PRO A 66 -30.22 1.93 -2.01
N GLU A 67 -30.64 1.18 -0.99
CA GLU A 67 -30.60 1.66 0.39
C GLU A 67 -29.19 1.59 0.97
N LEU A 68 -28.46 0.51 0.70
CA LEU A 68 -27.06 0.38 1.12
C LEU A 68 -26.16 1.41 0.42
N ARG A 69 -26.39 1.67 -0.88
CA ARG A 69 -25.61 2.67 -1.65
C ARG A 69 -25.70 4.07 -1.07
N LYS A 70 -26.83 4.45 -0.45
CA LYS A 70 -26.99 5.77 0.18
C LYS A 70 -26.03 6.00 1.33
N ARG A 71 -25.45 4.94 1.92
CA ARG A 71 -24.47 5.04 3.01
C ARG A 71 -23.11 5.56 2.57
N LEU A 72 -22.80 5.48 1.28
CA LEU A 72 -21.60 6.05 0.69
C LEU A 72 -21.88 7.47 0.19
N ASP A 73 -21.20 8.45 0.74
CA ASP A 73 -21.13 9.82 0.22
C ASP A 73 -19.98 9.88 -0.80
N PRO A 74 -20.27 9.96 -2.13
CA PRO A 74 -19.23 9.91 -3.16
C PRO A 74 -18.24 11.06 -3.08
N ASP A 75 -18.68 12.29 -2.74
CA ASP A 75 -17.82 13.45 -2.71
C ASP A 75 -16.80 13.37 -1.57
N LYS A 76 -17.28 13.01 -0.36
CA LYS A 76 -16.38 12.76 0.78
C LYS A 76 -15.49 11.54 0.57
N ALA A 77 -15.98 10.51 -0.12
CA ALA A 77 -15.18 9.35 -0.45
C ALA A 77 -14.06 9.69 -1.45
N ALA A 78 -14.37 10.50 -2.47
CA ALA A 78 -13.40 10.99 -3.43
C ALA A 78 -12.29 11.82 -2.76
N GLU A 79 -12.65 12.73 -1.85
CA GLU A 79 -11.69 13.51 -1.08
C GLU A 79 -10.75 12.62 -0.26
N ARG A 80 -11.29 11.60 0.43
CA ARG A 80 -10.47 10.66 1.22
C ARG A 80 -9.49 9.88 0.34
N VAL A 81 -9.95 9.38 -0.80
CA VAL A 81 -9.09 8.65 -1.75
C VAL A 81 -8.02 9.56 -2.32
N TYR A 82 -8.40 10.78 -2.70
CA TYR A 82 -7.43 11.78 -3.17
C TYR A 82 -6.34 12.03 -2.12
N ASN A 83 -6.73 12.32 -0.88
CA ASN A 83 -5.79 12.58 0.21
C ASN A 83 -4.88 11.38 0.46
N PHE A 84 -5.43 10.17 0.46
CA PHE A 84 -4.66 8.94 0.64
C PHE A 84 -3.61 8.74 -0.47
N LEU A 85 -4.03 8.87 -1.74
CA LEU A 85 -3.12 8.73 -2.89
C LEU A 85 -2.09 9.85 -2.94
N HIS A 86 -2.49 11.06 -2.59
CA HIS A 86 -1.59 12.21 -2.54
C HIS A 86 -0.53 12.04 -1.47
N CYS A 87 -0.90 11.58 -0.27
CA CYS A 87 0.06 11.26 0.78
C CYS A 87 1.05 10.18 0.34
N LEU A 88 0.57 9.09 -0.28
CA LEU A 88 1.46 8.05 -0.83
C LEU A 88 2.46 8.62 -1.83
N ALA A 89 2.01 9.50 -2.73
CA ALA A 89 2.88 10.12 -3.74
C ALA A 89 3.93 11.03 -3.09
N ILE A 90 3.54 11.84 -2.09
CA ILE A 90 4.46 12.71 -1.35
C ILE A 90 5.52 11.85 -0.62
N GLU A 91 5.12 10.79 0.07
CA GLU A 91 6.05 9.89 0.75
C GLU A 91 7.06 9.27 -0.23
N CYS A 92 6.61 8.76 -1.39
CA CYS A 92 7.49 8.26 -2.43
C CYS A 92 8.49 9.31 -2.91
N GLN A 93 8.04 10.54 -3.13
CA GLN A 93 8.91 11.65 -3.53
C GLN A 93 9.92 12.00 -2.43
N MET A 94 9.54 11.91 -1.16
CA MET A 94 10.47 12.13 -0.04
C MET A 94 11.59 11.09 -0.04
N PHE A 95 11.26 9.81 -0.24
CA PHE A 95 12.27 8.74 -0.35
C PHE A 95 13.19 8.94 -1.56
N ALA A 96 12.64 9.27 -2.73
CA ALA A 96 13.46 9.55 -3.91
C ALA A 96 14.45 10.72 -3.64
N ARG A 97 13.99 11.81 -3.03
CA ARG A 97 14.85 12.95 -2.66
C ARG A 97 15.91 12.55 -1.63
N ALA A 98 15.56 11.73 -0.64
CA ALA A 98 16.52 11.24 0.35
C ALA A 98 17.65 10.41 -0.29
N CYS A 99 17.34 9.70 -1.39
CA CYS A 99 18.33 8.99 -2.20
C CYS A 99 19.01 9.87 -3.26
N GLY A 100 18.77 11.19 -3.26
CA GLY A 100 19.36 12.12 -4.24
C GLY A 100 18.74 12.04 -5.63
N LYS A 101 17.57 11.42 -5.77
CA LYS A 101 16.86 11.26 -7.05
C LYS A 101 15.80 12.35 -7.25
N THR A 102 15.60 12.77 -8.49
CA THR A 102 14.57 13.77 -8.86
C THR A 102 13.27 13.14 -9.36
N ASN A 103 13.29 11.84 -9.63
CA ASN A 103 12.13 11.06 -10.10
C ASN A 103 12.05 9.75 -9.30
N VAL A 104 10.84 9.36 -8.90
CA VAL A 104 10.60 8.10 -8.17
C VAL A 104 11.01 6.86 -8.99
N HIS A 105 10.82 6.89 -10.31
CA HIS A 105 11.24 5.81 -11.21
C HIS A 105 12.77 5.75 -11.44
N SER A 106 13.52 6.67 -10.87
CA SER A 106 14.98 6.61 -10.81
C SER A 106 15.51 5.91 -9.55
N LEU A 107 14.61 5.44 -8.67
CA LEU A 107 14.98 4.59 -7.56
C LEU A 107 15.45 3.23 -8.09
N GLU A 108 16.53 2.73 -7.50
CA GLU A 108 17.26 1.54 -7.93
C GLU A 108 17.57 0.63 -6.73
N PRO A 109 17.94 -0.65 -6.96
CA PRO A 109 18.34 -1.55 -5.87
C PRO A 109 19.47 -1.01 -5.00
N GLU A 110 20.36 -0.16 -5.55
CA GLU A 110 21.44 0.51 -4.82
C GLU A 110 20.94 1.51 -3.77
N ASP A 111 19.72 2.00 -3.90
CA ASP A 111 19.06 2.88 -2.91
C ASP A 111 18.47 2.10 -1.72
N LEU A 112 18.55 0.77 -1.76
CA LEU A 112 18.03 -0.13 -0.74
C LEU A 112 19.15 -0.76 0.09
N ALA A 113 18.82 -1.07 1.35
CA ALA A 113 19.66 -1.90 2.20
C ALA A 113 18.81 -2.97 2.90
N ALA A 114 19.25 -4.22 2.84
CA ALA A 114 18.59 -5.33 3.51
C ALA A 114 18.94 -5.35 5.00
N LEU A 115 17.96 -5.59 5.85
CA LEU A 115 18.17 -5.72 7.30
C LEU A 115 18.53 -7.15 7.73
N THR A 116 18.33 -8.14 6.84
CA THR A 116 18.63 -9.55 7.11
C THR A 116 19.40 -10.17 5.95
N MET A 117 20.16 -11.21 6.23
CA MET A 117 20.89 -11.97 5.20
C MET A 117 19.94 -12.59 4.17
N GLU A 118 18.79 -13.07 4.64
CA GLU A 118 17.77 -13.65 3.76
C GLU A 118 17.21 -12.60 2.80
N ALA A 119 16.83 -11.40 3.30
CA ALA A 119 16.37 -10.32 2.45
C ALA A 119 17.45 -9.88 1.44
N SER A 120 18.72 -9.80 1.86
CA SER A 120 19.84 -9.50 0.96
C SER A 120 19.98 -10.53 -0.15
N ALA A 121 19.92 -11.82 0.18
CA ALA A 121 20.04 -12.90 -0.80
C ALA A 121 18.88 -12.92 -1.80
N LEU A 122 17.63 -12.73 -1.31
CA LEU A 122 16.44 -12.77 -2.16
C LEU A 122 16.28 -11.52 -3.04
N ALA A 123 16.47 -10.34 -2.46
CA ALA A 123 16.33 -9.07 -3.17
C ALA A 123 17.59 -8.63 -3.92
N GLN A 124 18.73 -9.30 -3.68
CA GLN A 124 20.03 -8.96 -4.27
C GLN A 124 20.47 -7.51 -4.00
N VAL A 125 20.16 -7.02 -2.79
CA VAL A 125 20.58 -5.70 -2.28
C VAL A 125 21.57 -5.84 -1.14
N PRO A 126 22.45 -4.84 -0.90
CA PRO A 126 23.48 -4.91 0.14
C PRO A 126 22.87 -5.04 1.54
N LEU A 127 23.57 -5.71 2.44
CA LEU A 127 23.25 -5.68 3.87
C LEU A 127 23.49 -4.29 4.44
N ALA A 128 22.57 -3.81 5.27
CA ALA A 128 22.68 -2.54 5.98
C ALA A 128 23.99 -2.50 6.78
N GLY A 129 24.72 -1.37 6.67
CA GLY A 129 26.01 -1.19 7.31
C GLY A 129 27.18 -1.90 6.62
N SER A 130 26.97 -2.50 5.46
CA SER A 130 28.02 -3.12 4.65
C SER A 130 27.81 -2.88 3.15
N GLN A 131 28.83 -3.18 2.34
CA GLN A 131 28.75 -3.21 0.88
C GLN A 131 28.47 -4.64 0.36
N HIS A 132 28.28 -5.59 1.28
CA HIS A 132 28.14 -7.00 0.92
C HIS A 132 26.71 -7.37 0.56
N THR A 133 26.55 -8.00 -0.62
CA THR A 133 25.29 -8.64 -1.04
C THR A 133 25.45 -10.15 -0.91
N VAL A 134 24.57 -10.79 -0.15
CA VAL A 134 24.65 -12.23 0.11
C VAL A 134 24.50 -13.01 -1.19
N GLY A 135 25.45 -13.93 -1.44
CA GLY A 135 25.48 -14.76 -2.66
C GLY A 135 26.15 -14.10 -3.87
N ARG A 136 26.55 -12.82 -3.79
CA ARG A 136 27.39 -12.20 -4.83
C ARG A 136 28.87 -12.31 -4.46
N PRO A 137 29.77 -12.63 -5.40
CA PRO A 137 31.20 -12.57 -5.16
C PRO A 137 31.61 -11.10 -4.89
N ASP A 138 32.51 -10.93 -3.93
CA ASP A 138 33.11 -9.62 -3.64
C ASP A 138 34.10 -9.26 -4.76
N MET A 139 33.65 -8.47 -5.72
CA MET A 139 34.45 -8.05 -6.89
C MET A 139 35.58 -7.07 -6.52
N ASN A 140 35.63 -6.58 -5.27
CA ASN A 140 36.63 -5.62 -4.81
C ASN A 140 37.82 -6.29 -4.08
N ARG A 141 37.93 -7.60 -4.11
CA ARG A 141 39.01 -8.36 -3.46
C ARG A 141 40.21 -8.68 -4.36
N TYR A 142 40.38 -7.94 -5.47
CA TYR A 142 41.57 -8.09 -6.31
C TYR A 142 42.20 -6.73 -6.58
#